data_eb7921a78a0157044add76921137b69a
#
_entry.id   eb7921a78a0157044add76921137b69a
#
_cell.length_a   1.000
_cell.length_b   1.000
_cell.length_c   1.000
_cell.angle_alpha   90.00
_cell.angle_beta   90.00
_cell.angle_gamma   90.00
#
_symmetry.space_group_name_H-M   'P 1'
#
loop_
_entity.id
_entity.type
_entity.pdbx_description
1 polymer ?
#
loop_
_entity_poly.entity_id
_entity_poly.type
_entity_poly.pdbx_seq_one_letter_code
_entity_poly.pdbx_strand_id
1 'polypeptide(L)'
;MSNRTVQFTAMADGTAEDYAFLEQFESAELERFPDRVLGWLRAMDEPTGYLVTRLEHSLQSATRAHRAGADEEFVVCALLHDIGDVIAPANHSEAAAAVLRPYINERNYWIIKHHGLFQGFYYFHHVGLDPNARDKHRDHPLYQATVDFCENYDQNCFDPAYQSESLGFFEPMVRRVLAPSRTRSPQ
;
A
#
# COMPACT_ATOMS: atom_id res chain seq x y z
N MET A 1 9.77 32.16 -6.49
CA MET A 1 8.89 31.35 -7.33
C MET A 1 7.87 32.29 -7.98
N SER A 2 7.60 32.12 -9.27
CA SER A 2 6.65 32.98 -9.98
C SER A 2 5.25 32.79 -9.39
N ASN A 3 4.55 33.89 -9.08
CA ASN A 3 3.15 33.87 -8.62
C ASN A 3 2.16 33.68 -9.80
N ARG A 4 2.63 33.06 -10.91
CA ARG A 4 1.78 32.78 -12.07
C ARG A 4 0.75 31.70 -11.72
N THR A 5 -0.50 31.93 -12.07
CA THR A 5 -1.59 30.95 -12.09
C THR A 5 -2.26 30.99 -13.46
N VAL A 6 -2.84 29.85 -13.86
CA VAL A 6 -3.72 29.83 -15.03
C VAL A 6 -4.98 30.66 -14.76
N GLN A 7 -5.61 31.18 -15.79
CA GLN A 7 -6.75 32.09 -15.66
C GLN A 7 -8.07 31.46 -16.12
N PHE A 8 -8.04 30.28 -16.73
CA PHE A 8 -9.26 29.59 -17.15
C PHE A 8 -10.05 29.08 -15.94
N THR A 9 -11.36 29.05 -16.08
CA THR A 9 -12.32 28.54 -15.06
C THR A 9 -12.99 27.23 -15.50
N ALA A 10 -12.81 26.82 -16.75
CA ALA A 10 -13.22 25.53 -17.27
C ALA A 10 -12.05 24.88 -18.02
N MET A 11 -11.88 23.56 -17.86
CA MET A 11 -10.73 22.85 -18.46
C MET A 11 -10.66 22.99 -19.98
N ALA A 12 -11.82 23.08 -20.67
CA ALA A 12 -11.88 23.26 -22.12
C ALA A 12 -11.32 24.60 -22.61
N ASP A 13 -11.19 25.60 -21.74
CA ASP A 13 -10.71 26.94 -22.07
C ASP A 13 -9.18 27.08 -21.90
N GLY A 14 -8.51 26.04 -21.36
CA GLY A 14 -7.07 26.00 -21.18
C GLY A 14 -6.34 25.85 -22.49
N THR A 15 -5.20 26.54 -22.62
CA THR A 15 -4.29 26.44 -23.76
C THR A 15 -3.21 25.39 -23.51
N ALA A 16 -2.52 24.94 -24.57
CA ALA A 16 -1.37 24.04 -24.44
C ALA A 16 -0.27 24.62 -23.53
N GLU A 17 -0.08 25.95 -23.54
CA GLU A 17 0.87 26.65 -22.67
C GLU A 17 0.45 26.59 -21.19
N ASP A 18 -0.85 26.69 -20.91
CA ASP A 18 -1.38 26.57 -19.55
C ASP A 18 -1.17 25.14 -19.02
N TYR A 19 -1.44 24.12 -19.82
CA TYR A 19 -1.23 22.72 -19.42
C TYR A 19 0.25 22.40 -19.23
N ALA A 20 1.14 22.88 -20.10
CA ALA A 20 2.58 22.74 -19.91
C ALA A 20 3.08 23.44 -18.62
N PHE A 21 2.45 24.56 -18.25
CA PHE A 21 2.73 25.22 -16.98
C PHE A 21 2.23 24.40 -15.78
N LEU A 22 1.06 23.77 -15.87
CA LEU A 22 0.49 22.93 -14.80
C LEU A 22 1.26 21.62 -14.59
N GLU A 23 1.85 21.03 -15.64
CA GLU A 23 2.63 19.79 -15.57
C GLU A 23 3.75 19.84 -14.52
N GLN A 24 4.38 20.99 -14.31
CA GLN A 24 5.41 21.15 -13.28
C GLN A 24 4.87 20.94 -11.84
N PHE A 25 3.60 21.28 -11.60
CA PHE A 25 2.96 21.07 -10.29
C PHE A 25 2.58 19.63 -10.12
N GLU A 26 2.07 18.97 -11.16
CA GLU A 26 1.76 17.55 -11.15
C GLU A 26 3.02 16.71 -10.90
N SER A 27 4.12 17.04 -11.59
CA SER A 27 5.41 16.40 -11.39
C SER A 27 5.92 16.57 -9.95
N ALA A 28 5.81 17.79 -9.38
CA ALA A 28 6.18 18.04 -8.00
C ALA A 28 5.33 17.28 -6.98
N GLU A 29 4.04 17.05 -7.26
CA GLU A 29 3.18 16.21 -6.42
C GLU A 29 3.59 14.74 -6.46
N LEU A 30 3.97 14.22 -7.63
CA LEU A 30 4.49 12.86 -7.77
C LEU A 30 5.82 12.69 -7.01
N GLU A 31 6.70 13.68 -7.07
CA GLU A 31 7.97 13.65 -6.32
C GLU A 31 7.77 13.63 -4.80
N ARG A 32 6.72 14.29 -4.29
CA ARG A 32 6.37 14.33 -2.85
C ARG A 32 5.56 13.12 -2.40
N PHE A 33 5.09 12.28 -3.32
CA PHE A 33 4.20 11.19 -2.99
C PHE A 33 4.81 10.18 -2.00
N PRO A 34 6.10 9.76 -2.12
CA PRO A 34 6.72 8.89 -1.12
C PRO A 34 6.71 9.50 0.30
N ASP A 35 6.95 10.82 0.44
CA ASP A 35 6.90 11.50 1.74
C ASP A 35 5.49 11.46 2.34
N ARG A 36 4.47 11.63 1.50
CA ARG A 36 3.06 11.53 1.90
C ARG A 36 2.73 10.13 2.42
N VAL A 37 3.14 9.08 1.71
CA VAL A 37 2.92 7.68 2.11
C VAL A 37 3.65 7.36 3.41
N LEU A 38 4.89 7.83 3.57
CA LEU A 38 5.63 7.68 4.83
C LEU A 38 4.95 8.44 5.98
N GLY A 39 4.33 9.58 5.69
CA GLY A 39 3.49 10.31 6.65
C GLY A 39 2.26 9.50 7.08
N TRP A 40 1.60 8.83 6.16
CA TRP A 40 0.48 7.92 6.47
C TRP A 40 0.93 6.74 7.34
N LEU A 41 2.05 6.10 7.03
CA LEU A 41 2.61 5.03 7.87
C LEU A 41 2.84 5.51 9.31
N ARG A 42 3.45 6.69 9.48
CA ARG A 42 3.66 7.26 10.83
C ARG A 42 2.34 7.54 11.57
N ALA A 43 1.29 7.91 10.85
CA ALA A 43 -0.04 8.12 11.43
C ALA A 43 -0.71 6.81 11.89
N MET A 44 -0.21 5.64 11.46
CA MET A 44 -0.67 4.33 11.92
C MET A 44 -0.09 3.94 13.30
N ASP A 45 0.79 4.76 13.89
CA ASP A 45 1.39 4.52 15.21
C ASP A 45 0.48 5.00 16.36
N GLU A 46 -0.76 4.57 16.30
CA GLU A 46 -1.79 4.87 17.30
C GLU A 46 -2.19 3.57 18.03
N PRO A 47 -2.53 3.64 19.32
CA PRO A 47 -3.02 2.48 20.06
C PRO A 47 -4.23 1.85 19.39
N THR A 48 -4.22 0.53 19.28
CA THR A 48 -5.32 -0.28 18.76
C THR A 48 -5.85 -1.22 19.83
N GLY A 49 -6.78 -2.10 19.50
CA GLY A 49 -7.18 -3.20 20.40
C GLY A 49 -6.20 -4.39 20.37
N TYR A 50 -5.17 -4.35 19.54
CA TYR A 50 -4.12 -5.37 19.44
C TYR A 50 -2.94 -5.05 20.38
N LEU A 51 -2.02 -6.03 20.55
CA LEU A 51 -0.80 -5.86 21.34
C LEU A 51 0.24 -4.97 20.64
N VAL A 52 0.05 -4.68 19.37
CA VAL A 52 0.92 -3.86 18.53
C VAL A 52 0.10 -2.77 17.84
N THR A 53 0.75 -1.66 17.47
CA THR A 53 0.14 -0.65 16.60
C THR A 53 0.04 -1.16 15.16
N ARG A 54 -0.75 -0.51 14.31
CA ARG A 54 -0.80 -0.85 12.88
C ARG A 54 0.54 -0.58 12.19
N LEU A 55 1.29 0.43 12.64
CA LEU A 55 2.65 0.65 12.15
C LEU A 55 3.57 -0.53 12.51
N GLU A 56 3.54 -1.00 13.77
CA GLU A 56 4.33 -2.17 14.20
C GLU A 56 3.95 -3.43 13.41
N HIS A 57 2.64 -3.67 13.16
CA HIS A 57 2.17 -4.74 12.29
C HIS A 57 2.79 -4.65 10.88
N SER A 58 2.73 -3.48 10.26
CA SER A 58 3.33 -3.20 8.94
C SER A 58 4.84 -3.44 8.93
N LEU A 59 5.55 -3.00 9.98
CA LEU A 59 6.99 -3.23 10.12
C LEU A 59 7.34 -4.71 10.30
N GLN A 60 6.53 -5.47 11.05
CA GLN A 60 6.70 -6.93 11.18
C GLN A 60 6.52 -7.63 9.85
N SER A 61 5.47 -7.27 9.11
CA SER A 61 5.18 -7.80 7.77
C SER A 61 6.34 -7.58 6.80
N ALA A 62 6.80 -6.34 6.67
CA ALA A 62 7.94 -6.00 5.81
C ALA A 62 9.24 -6.66 6.24
N THR A 63 9.50 -6.75 7.56
CA THR A 63 10.71 -7.39 8.08
C THR A 63 10.73 -8.88 7.78
N ARG A 64 9.59 -9.56 7.92
CA ARG A 64 9.46 -10.98 7.55
C ARG A 64 9.73 -11.20 6.06
N ALA A 65 9.11 -10.38 5.20
CA ALA A 65 9.33 -10.43 3.75
C ALA A 65 10.81 -10.19 3.39
N HIS A 66 11.44 -9.18 4.00
CA HIS A 66 12.84 -8.87 3.79
C HIS A 66 13.77 -10.03 4.21
N ARG A 67 13.56 -10.58 5.41
CA ARG A 67 14.35 -11.71 5.93
C ARG A 67 14.14 -13.01 5.16
N ALA A 68 12.99 -13.16 4.51
CA ALA A 68 12.71 -14.26 3.59
C ALA A 68 13.39 -14.09 2.21
N GLY A 69 14.08 -12.98 1.96
CA GLY A 69 14.77 -12.70 0.70
C GLY A 69 13.83 -12.27 -0.44
N ALA A 70 12.66 -11.75 -0.11
CA ALA A 70 11.74 -11.20 -1.11
C ALA A 70 12.37 -9.98 -1.81
N ASP A 71 11.94 -9.71 -3.04
CA ASP A 71 12.35 -8.52 -3.76
C ASP A 71 11.83 -7.23 -3.09
N GLU A 72 12.47 -6.12 -3.42
CA GLU A 72 12.20 -4.82 -2.79
C GLU A 72 10.75 -4.37 -3.00
N GLU A 73 10.17 -4.63 -4.16
CA GLU A 73 8.78 -4.27 -4.45
C GLU A 73 7.83 -5.03 -3.53
N PHE A 74 8.04 -6.34 -3.35
CA PHE A 74 7.22 -7.14 -2.45
C PHE A 74 7.39 -6.73 -0.98
N VAL A 75 8.61 -6.40 -0.55
CA VAL A 75 8.88 -5.88 0.81
C VAL A 75 8.10 -4.59 1.06
N VAL A 76 8.11 -3.65 0.10
CA VAL A 76 7.35 -2.41 0.19
C VAL A 76 5.83 -2.67 0.15
N CYS A 77 5.37 -3.64 -0.64
CA CYS A 77 3.97 -4.07 -0.63
C CYS A 77 3.57 -4.63 0.75
N ALA A 78 4.40 -5.44 1.37
CA ALA A 78 4.17 -5.95 2.73
C ALA A 78 4.14 -4.83 3.78
N LEU A 79 5.01 -3.81 3.65
CA LEU A 79 4.98 -2.63 4.51
C LEU A 79 3.69 -1.80 4.37
N LEU A 80 3.15 -1.72 3.15
CA LEU A 80 2.07 -0.79 2.81
C LEU A 80 0.70 -1.47 2.61
N HIS A 81 0.58 -2.79 2.89
CA HIS A 81 -0.65 -3.52 2.58
C HIS A 81 -1.88 -2.96 3.31
N ASP A 82 -1.70 -2.46 4.52
CA ASP A 82 -2.75 -1.87 5.37
C ASP A 82 -2.79 -0.33 5.33
N ILE A 83 -2.02 0.33 4.43
CA ILE A 83 -2.00 1.80 4.36
C ILE A 83 -3.38 2.40 4.07
N GLY A 84 -4.26 1.61 3.48
CA GLY A 84 -5.65 1.98 3.23
C GLY A 84 -6.47 2.26 4.49
N ASP A 85 -6.08 1.75 5.65
CA ASP A 85 -6.77 2.02 6.93
C ASP A 85 -6.77 3.50 7.30
N VAL A 86 -5.75 4.24 6.90
CA VAL A 86 -5.68 5.70 7.12
C VAL A 86 -6.70 6.46 6.27
N ILE A 87 -7.07 5.89 5.11
CA ILE A 87 -7.87 6.57 4.10
C ILE A 87 -9.31 6.06 4.08
N ALA A 88 -9.48 4.74 4.13
CA ALA A 88 -10.76 4.05 3.96
C ALA A 88 -10.79 2.74 4.79
N PRO A 89 -10.96 2.81 6.12
CA PRO A 89 -10.87 1.63 6.99
C PRO A 89 -11.82 0.49 6.62
N ALA A 90 -13.02 0.82 6.11
CA ALA A 90 -14.01 -0.18 5.68
C ALA A 90 -13.65 -0.86 4.35
N ASN A 91 -12.63 -0.38 3.63
CA ASN A 91 -12.21 -0.84 2.32
C ASN A 91 -10.68 -0.74 2.14
N HIS A 92 -9.93 -0.99 3.23
CA HIS A 92 -8.49 -0.71 3.29
C HIS A 92 -7.70 -1.44 2.21
N SER A 93 -8.00 -2.71 1.94
CA SER A 93 -7.25 -3.52 0.97
C SER A 93 -7.36 -2.97 -0.46
N GLU A 94 -8.57 -2.57 -0.90
CA GLU A 94 -8.76 -1.96 -2.21
C GLU A 94 -8.14 -0.56 -2.27
N ALA A 95 -8.24 0.23 -1.19
CA ALA A 95 -7.63 1.54 -1.10
C ALA A 95 -6.10 1.45 -1.18
N ALA A 96 -5.48 0.56 -0.42
CA ALA A 96 -4.03 0.29 -0.49
C ALA A 96 -3.61 -0.14 -1.89
N ALA A 97 -4.33 -1.09 -2.49
CA ALA A 97 -4.04 -1.56 -3.83
C ALA A 97 -4.16 -0.44 -4.88
N ALA A 98 -5.18 0.42 -4.79
CA ALA A 98 -5.36 1.54 -5.71
C ALA A 98 -4.22 2.56 -5.61
N VAL A 99 -3.78 2.88 -4.38
CA VAL A 99 -2.64 3.77 -4.12
C VAL A 99 -1.34 3.23 -4.72
N LEU A 100 -1.11 1.91 -4.61
CA LEU A 100 0.12 1.26 -5.04
C LEU A 100 0.13 0.88 -6.53
N ARG A 101 -1.05 0.72 -7.17
CA ARG A 101 -1.18 0.21 -8.53
C ARG A 101 -0.24 0.83 -9.57
N PRO A 102 0.00 2.15 -9.60
CA PRO A 102 0.88 2.75 -10.60
C PRO A 102 2.35 2.32 -10.49
N TYR A 103 2.76 1.75 -9.35
CA TYR A 103 4.17 1.54 -8.98
C TYR A 103 4.57 0.07 -8.90
N ILE A 104 3.60 -0.84 -8.78
CA ILE A 104 3.82 -2.27 -8.52
C ILE A 104 3.34 -3.15 -9.68
N ASN A 105 3.80 -4.38 -9.71
CA ASN A 105 3.38 -5.37 -10.70
C ASN A 105 1.99 -5.95 -10.41
N GLU A 106 1.38 -6.60 -11.41
CA GLU A 106 0.02 -7.16 -11.30
C GLU A 106 -0.09 -8.24 -10.21
N ARG A 107 0.97 -9.02 -9.96
CA ARG A 107 0.97 -10.02 -8.90
C ARG A 107 0.83 -9.36 -7.54
N ASN A 108 1.66 -8.37 -7.24
CA ASN A 108 1.64 -7.66 -5.97
C ASN A 108 0.35 -6.84 -5.81
N TYR A 109 -0.13 -6.19 -6.88
CA TYR A 109 -1.43 -5.52 -6.89
C TYR A 109 -2.57 -6.46 -6.50
N TRP A 110 -2.63 -7.66 -7.10
CA TRP A 110 -3.64 -8.66 -6.78
C TRP A 110 -3.59 -9.08 -5.31
N ILE A 111 -2.39 -9.38 -4.80
CA ILE A 111 -2.19 -9.80 -3.41
C ILE A 111 -2.73 -8.73 -2.46
N ILE A 112 -2.27 -7.48 -2.63
CA ILE A 112 -2.70 -6.37 -1.76
C ILE A 112 -4.20 -6.13 -1.86
N LYS A 113 -4.78 -6.17 -3.05
CA LYS A 113 -6.22 -5.97 -3.25
C LYS A 113 -7.08 -7.00 -2.50
N HIS A 114 -6.61 -8.22 -2.39
CA HIS A 114 -7.41 -9.32 -1.86
C HIS A 114 -6.98 -9.78 -0.46
N HIS A 115 -5.88 -9.25 0.11
CA HIS A 115 -5.33 -9.76 1.37
C HIS A 115 -6.36 -9.78 2.50
N GLY A 116 -7.15 -8.72 2.70
CA GLY A 116 -8.15 -8.65 3.77
C GLY A 116 -9.22 -9.74 3.68
N LEU A 117 -9.67 -10.10 2.46
CA LEU A 117 -10.57 -11.24 2.28
C LEU A 117 -9.88 -12.56 2.63
N PHE A 118 -8.61 -12.72 2.24
CA PHE A 118 -7.84 -13.94 2.49
C PHE A 118 -7.44 -14.07 3.95
N GLN A 119 -7.14 -12.96 4.61
CA GLN A 119 -6.89 -12.86 6.04
C GLN A 119 -8.12 -13.29 6.86
N GLY A 120 -9.33 -13.05 6.34
CA GLY A 120 -10.59 -13.49 6.93
C GLY A 120 -10.66 -15.00 7.25
N PHE A 121 -9.88 -15.84 6.53
CA PHE A 121 -9.76 -17.26 6.81
C PHE A 121 -9.42 -17.55 8.29
N TYR A 122 -8.61 -16.72 8.92
CA TYR A 122 -8.13 -16.92 10.27
C TYR A 122 -9.12 -16.46 11.35
N TYR A 123 -10.06 -15.54 11.06
CA TYR A 123 -10.90 -14.95 12.09
C TYR A 123 -12.39 -14.77 11.74
N PHE A 124 -12.82 -14.90 10.49
CA PHE A 124 -14.20 -14.67 10.08
C PHE A 124 -15.21 -15.54 10.84
N HIS A 125 -14.85 -16.79 11.18
CA HIS A 125 -15.71 -17.66 11.97
C HIS A 125 -16.00 -17.11 13.38
N HIS A 126 -15.14 -16.26 13.94
CA HIS A 126 -15.36 -15.64 15.25
C HIS A 126 -16.35 -14.46 15.18
N VAL A 127 -16.57 -13.89 14.01
CA VAL A 127 -17.48 -12.74 13.79
C VAL A 127 -18.72 -13.12 12.95
N GLY A 128 -18.96 -14.42 12.76
CA GLY A 128 -20.15 -14.92 12.07
C GLY A 128 -20.09 -14.81 10.54
N LEU A 129 -18.91 -14.63 9.97
CA LEU A 129 -18.67 -14.62 8.53
C LEU A 129 -18.08 -15.96 8.05
N ASP A 130 -18.14 -16.20 6.75
CA ASP A 130 -17.59 -17.42 6.14
C ASP A 130 -16.05 -17.36 6.04
N PRO A 131 -15.29 -18.20 6.77
CA PRO A 131 -13.84 -18.24 6.67
C PRO A 131 -13.35 -18.72 5.28
N ASN A 132 -14.19 -19.38 4.50
CA ASN A 132 -13.86 -19.84 3.15
C ASN A 132 -14.28 -18.86 2.06
N ALA A 133 -14.70 -17.63 2.41
CA ALA A 133 -15.12 -16.62 1.44
C ALA A 133 -14.06 -16.32 0.35
N ARG A 134 -12.76 -16.57 0.63
CA ARG A 134 -11.66 -16.47 -0.34
C ARG A 134 -11.74 -17.52 -1.45
N ASP A 135 -12.43 -18.65 -1.24
CA ASP A 135 -12.50 -19.77 -2.19
C ASP A 135 -13.24 -19.44 -3.49
N LYS A 136 -14.01 -18.35 -3.53
CA LYS A 136 -14.54 -17.77 -4.78
C LYS A 136 -13.44 -17.42 -5.79
N HIS A 137 -12.19 -17.30 -5.34
CA HIS A 137 -11.01 -16.99 -6.16
C HIS A 137 -10.10 -18.22 -6.36
N ARG A 138 -10.53 -19.43 -5.98
CA ARG A 138 -9.69 -20.65 -5.96
C ARG A 138 -9.01 -20.95 -7.31
N ASP A 139 -9.71 -20.67 -8.40
CA ASP A 139 -9.19 -20.92 -9.75
C ASP A 139 -8.29 -19.78 -10.29
N HIS A 140 -8.11 -18.70 -9.53
CA HIS A 140 -7.26 -17.59 -9.96
C HIS A 140 -5.77 -17.95 -9.82
N PRO A 141 -4.91 -17.69 -10.83
CA PRO A 141 -3.49 -18.06 -10.80
C PRO A 141 -2.71 -17.54 -9.58
N LEU A 142 -3.17 -16.42 -9.01
CA LEU A 142 -2.52 -15.78 -7.86
C LEU A 142 -3.19 -16.12 -6.51
N TYR A 143 -4.15 -17.07 -6.49
CA TYR A 143 -4.80 -17.51 -5.26
C TYR A 143 -3.79 -17.95 -4.22
N GLN A 144 -2.91 -18.90 -4.58
CA GLN A 144 -1.92 -19.44 -3.65
C GLN A 144 -0.93 -18.36 -3.17
N ALA A 145 -0.50 -17.48 -4.06
CA ALA A 145 0.40 -16.37 -3.69
C ALA A 145 -0.22 -15.44 -2.64
N THR A 146 -1.56 -15.24 -2.67
CA THR A 146 -2.26 -14.45 -1.66
C THR A 146 -2.45 -15.23 -0.35
N VAL A 147 -2.68 -16.55 -0.42
CA VAL A 147 -2.66 -17.42 0.77
C VAL A 147 -1.31 -17.34 1.46
N ASP A 148 -0.21 -17.51 0.70
CA ASP A 148 1.16 -17.48 1.22
C ASP A 148 1.50 -16.12 1.84
N PHE A 149 1.02 -15.03 1.25
CA PHE A 149 1.19 -13.68 1.80
C PHE A 149 0.52 -13.57 3.18
N CYS A 150 -0.77 -13.92 3.27
CA CYS A 150 -1.50 -13.83 4.53
C CYS A 150 -0.92 -14.75 5.60
N GLU A 151 -0.49 -15.96 5.22
CA GLU A 151 0.08 -16.92 6.17
C GLU A 151 1.43 -16.46 6.73
N ASN A 152 2.32 -15.95 5.88
CA ASN A 152 3.71 -15.71 6.27
C ASN A 152 4.01 -14.26 6.65
N TYR A 153 3.23 -13.29 6.16
CA TYR A 153 3.57 -11.87 6.24
C TYR A 153 2.44 -10.99 6.79
N ASP A 154 1.28 -11.56 7.17
CA ASP A 154 0.17 -10.76 7.67
C ASP A 154 -0.39 -11.34 9.00
N GLN A 155 -1.05 -12.48 9.00
CA GLN A 155 -1.77 -13.03 10.17
C GLN A 155 -0.87 -13.30 11.40
N ASN A 156 0.42 -13.41 11.23
CA ASN A 156 1.41 -13.68 12.28
C ASN A 156 2.24 -12.43 12.67
N CYS A 157 1.79 -11.22 12.30
CA CYS A 157 2.49 -9.96 12.51
C CYS A 157 1.92 -9.13 13.67
N PHE A 158 1.54 -9.78 14.78
CA PHE A 158 0.94 -9.17 15.98
C PHE A 158 1.70 -9.48 17.27
N ASP A 159 2.97 -9.88 17.17
CA ASP A 159 3.79 -10.26 18.32
C ASP A 159 4.61 -9.05 18.80
N PRO A 160 4.34 -8.51 20.02
CA PRO A 160 5.09 -7.37 20.55
C PRO A 160 6.56 -7.69 20.87
N ALA A 161 6.94 -8.97 20.93
CA ALA A 161 8.33 -9.39 21.14
C ALA A 161 9.12 -9.53 19.81
N TYR A 162 8.45 -9.45 18.66
CA TYR A 162 9.12 -9.58 17.36
C TYR A 162 10.02 -8.37 17.08
N GLN A 163 11.28 -8.64 16.79
CA GLN A 163 12.27 -7.61 16.50
C GLN A 163 12.19 -7.19 15.02
N SER A 164 11.40 -6.15 14.75
CA SER A 164 11.27 -5.55 13.42
C SER A 164 12.45 -4.62 13.09
N GLU A 165 12.75 -4.48 11.80
CA GLU A 165 13.53 -3.35 11.30
C GLU A 165 12.72 -2.05 11.48
N SER A 166 13.43 -0.92 11.63
CA SER A 166 12.78 0.39 11.81
C SER A 166 12.16 0.90 10.50
N LEU A 167 11.23 1.84 10.60
CA LEU A 167 10.70 2.54 9.41
C LEU A 167 11.83 3.20 8.60
N GLY A 168 12.85 3.75 9.28
CA GLY A 168 14.03 4.34 8.63
C GLY A 168 14.83 3.36 7.77
N PHE A 169 14.81 2.06 8.11
CA PHE A 169 15.41 1.01 7.29
C PHE A 169 14.66 0.85 5.95
N PHE A 170 13.33 0.89 5.97
CA PHE A 170 12.49 0.71 4.78
C PHE A 170 12.28 2.00 3.96
N GLU A 171 12.48 3.17 4.55
CA GLU A 171 12.25 4.46 3.87
C GLU A 171 12.96 4.58 2.51
N PRO A 172 14.24 4.20 2.34
CA PRO A 172 14.88 4.22 1.02
C PRO A 172 14.23 3.28 0.00
N MET A 173 13.70 2.13 0.43
CA MET A 173 12.97 1.19 -0.45
C MET A 173 11.65 1.79 -0.91
N VAL A 174 10.88 2.38 0.01
CA VAL A 174 9.62 3.08 -0.31
C VAL A 174 9.87 4.17 -1.35
N ARG A 175 10.92 4.98 -1.17
CA ARG A 175 11.28 6.05 -2.12
C ARG A 175 11.63 5.52 -3.51
N ARG A 176 12.35 4.39 -3.60
CA ARG A 176 12.68 3.78 -4.89
C ARG A 176 11.48 3.15 -5.57
N VAL A 177 10.64 2.44 -4.83
CA VAL A 177 9.46 1.78 -5.39
C VAL A 177 8.41 2.80 -5.82
N LEU A 178 8.18 3.86 -5.05
CA LEU A 178 7.21 4.91 -5.36
C LEU A 178 7.78 6.08 -6.15
N ALA A 179 8.97 5.94 -6.73
CA ALA A 179 9.57 6.99 -7.55
C ALA A 179 8.73 7.30 -8.80
N PRO A 180 8.60 8.57 -9.21
CA PRO A 180 7.84 8.96 -10.41
C PRO A 180 8.24 8.21 -11.67
N SER A 181 9.52 7.86 -11.82
CA SER A 181 10.05 7.10 -12.96
C SER A 181 9.49 5.66 -13.06
N ARG A 182 8.84 5.17 -12.02
CA ARG A 182 8.19 3.85 -11.98
C ARG A 182 6.70 3.89 -12.27
N THR A 183 6.09 5.09 -12.36
CA THR A 183 4.67 5.19 -12.68
C THR A 183 4.39 4.55 -14.04
N ARG A 184 3.46 3.61 -14.03
CA ARG A 184 2.94 3.00 -15.27
C ARG A 184 1.82 3.90 -15.77
N SER A 185 1.75 4.12 -17.09
CA SER A 185 0.63 4.88 -17.68
C SER A 185 -0.71 4.28 -17.21
N PRO A 186 -1.73 5.13 -16.95
CA PRO A 186 -3.07 4.64 -16.68
C PRO A 186 -3.52 3.76 -17.86
N GLN A 187 -3.97 2.55 -17.56
CA GLN A 187 -4.62 1.66 -18.55
C GLN A 187 -6.10 2.01 -18.65
#